data_859bdf387263861cac165158bb108190
#
_entry.id   859bdf387263861cac165158bb108190
#
_cell.length_a   1.000
_cell.length_b   1.000
_cell.length_c   1.000
_cell.angle_alpha   90.00
_cell.angle_beta   90.00
_cell.angle_gamma   90.00
#
_symmetry.space_group_name_H-M   'P 1'
#
loop_
_entity.id
_entity.type
_entity.pdbx_description
1 polymer ?
#
loop_
_entity_poly.entity_id
_entity_poly.type
_entity_poly.pdbx_seq_one_letter_code
_entity_poly.pdbx_strand_id
1 'polypeptide(L)'
;QAYARCQSEALSAFGSAALYIEQLVTHARHIEVQIIGDHSGQLSHLWERDCSLQRRQQKLVEIAPSPDLPGATRDALISAALKLAAQSAYQGIGTFEFLLDLDRPDCFYFMEANPRIQVEHTVTEAVTGVDLVHTQLWLSAGRTLAELGLTTPPAVNGYAIQLRINLESQHADGSIRPAAGILSAYEPPSGPGLRVDGYGYAGYPVSPSYDSLLAKLVAHGHSYSATLQRVYRALCEFRLEGVSSNLHLLQNLLLRPELALNQVNTGFVEQRMSELLAAHPQAHPHLFFNATANLESNTSAALVAPSGSLPLSTPAAGVVVSLEVAEGDAIAKGQPIAILEAMKMEFVVKAEQSGIVRLLAAQPGASLSEGQPLLFLEPADVEGETRHNEERIDLGHIRADLLEVLPGETGKQSRLV
;
A
#
# COMPACT_ATOMS: atom_id res chain seq x y z
N GLN A 1 7.75 17.66 20.04
CA GLN A 1 8.29 16.35 19.55
C GLN A 1 7.85 16.05 18.11
N ALA A 2 6.53 16.06 17.79
CA ALA A 2 6.03 15.76 16.44
C ALA A 2 6.63 16.67 15.34
N TYR A 3 6.65 17.99 15.60
CA TYR A 3 7.21 18.97 14.66
C TYR A 3 8.69 18.69 14.30
N ALA A 4 9.53 18.42 15.31
CA ALA A 4 10.94 18.11 15.07
C ALA A 4 11.15 16.81 14.28
N ARG A 5 10.29 15.79 14.55
CA ARG A 5 10.30 14.55 13.76
C ARG A 5 9.92 14.79 12.31
N CYS A 6 8.84 15.52 12.06
CA CYS A 6 8.43 15.85 10.69
C CYS A 6 9.49 16.68 9.95
N GLN A 7 10.20 17.59 10.65
CA GLN A 7 11.32 18.34 10.03
C GLN A 7 12.46 17.39 9.60
N SER A 8 12.81 16.44 10.45
CA SER A 8 13.86 15.45 10.15
C SER A 8 13.46 14.57 8.97
N GLU A 9 12.21 14.08 8.96
CA GLU A 9 11.65 13.27 7.87
C GLU A 9 11.63 14.08 6.55
N ALA A 10 11.18 15.33 6.59
CA ALA A 10 11.14 16.21 5.41
C ALA A 10 12.53 16.49 4.86
N LEU A 11 13.51 16.74 5.75
CA LEU A 11 14.91 16.98 5.35
C LEU A 11 15.49 15.73 4.67
N SER A 12 15.23 14.54 5.22
CA SER A 12 15.71 13.28 4.67
C SER A 12 15.07 12.96 3.31
N ALA A 13 13.75 13.16 3.18
CA ALA A 13 13.02 12.75 1.98
C ALA A 13 13.11 13.80 0.83
N PHE A 14 13.18 15.09 1.16
CA PHE A 14 13.05 16.18 0.18
C PHE A 14 14.24 17.15 0.17
N GLY A 15 15.24 16.96 1.03
CA GLY A 15 16.37 17.88 1.18
C GLY A 15 16.00 19.24 1.79
N SER A 16 14.78 19.41 2.32
CA SER A 16 14.28 20.64 2.93
C SER A 16 13.51 20.34 4.21
N ALA A 17 13.82 21.04 5.30
CA ALA A 17 13.10 20.95 6.57
C ALA A 17 11.88 21.88 6.65
N ALA A 18 11.48 22.52 5.54
CA ALA A 18 10.32 23.41 5.50
C ALA A 18 9.04 22.60 5.70
N LEU A 19 8.19 23.05 6.61
CA LEU A 19 6.90 22.46 6.92
C LEU A 19 5.81 23.52 6.85
N TYR A 20 4.62 23.11 6.51
CA TYR A 20 3.40 23.89 6.70
C TYR A 20 2.41 23.12 7.57
N ILE A 21 1.46 23.82 8.14
CA ILE A 21 0.46 23.26 9.04
C ILE A 21 -0.91 23.43 8.39
N GLU A 22 -1.67 22.35 8.31
CA GLU A 22 -3.05 22.33 7.82
C GLU A 22 -4.01 21.98 8.96
N GLN A 23 -5.28 22.39 8.78
CA GLN A 23 -6.34 21.99 9.69
C GLN A 23 -6.61 20.48 9.54
N LEU A 24 -6.62 19.76 10.66
CA LEU A 24 -7.02 18.36 10.68
C LEU A 24 -8.55 18.24 10.67
N VAL A 25 -9.09 17.53 9.69
CA VAL A 25 -10.50 17.12 9.65
C VAL A 25 -10.58 15.68 10.13
N THR A 26 -11.03 15.49 11.37
CA THR A 26 -10.98 14.19 12.06
C THR A 26 -12.13 13.26 11.70
N HIS A 27 -13.26 13.80 11.27
CA HIS A 27 -14.47 13.05 10.93
C HIS A 27 -14.87 13.37 9.49
N ALA A 28 -14.21 12.72 8.55
CA ALA A 28 -14.36 13.03 7.13
C ALA A 28 -14.55 11.77 6.27
N ARG A 29 -15.24 11.96 5.13
CA ARG A 29 -15.14 11.03 4.00
C ARG A 29 -14.09 11.54 3.02
N HIS A 30 -13.37 10.61 2.41
CA HIS A 30 -12.43 10.88 1.34
C HIS A 30 -13.14 10.64 0.01
N ILE A 31 -13.52 11.71 -0.65
CA ILE A 31 -14.21 11.69 -1.95
C ILE A 31 -13.26 12.23 -3.01
N GLU A 32 -13.19 11.55 -4.13
CA GLU A 32 -12.32 11.95 -5.23
C GLU A 32 -13.10 11.98 -6.56
N VAL A 33 -12.76 12.92 -7.44
CA VAL A 33 -13.41 13.11 -8.74
C VAL A 33 -12.44 12.75 -9.86
N GLN A 34 -12.86 11.84 -10.74
CA GLN A 34 -12.11 11.49 -11.93
C GLN A 34 -12.28 12.55 -13.00
N ILE A 35 -11.21 13.25 -13.34
CA ILE A 35 -11.19 14.30 -14.37
C ILE A 35 -10.49 13.75 -15.61
N ILE A 36 -10.99 14.21 -16.77
CA ILE A 36 -10.41 14.01 -18.08
C ILE A 36 -10.38 15.35 -18.83
N GLY A 37 -9.29 15.61 -19.54
CA GLY A 37 -9.10 16.82 -20.32
C GLY A 37 -8.32 16.57 -21.60
N ASP A 38 -8.66 17.24 -22.68
CA ASP A 38 -7.94 17.13 -23.95
C ASP A 38 -7.09 18.39 -24.24
N HIS A 39 -6.30 18.30 -25.27
CA HIS A 39 -5.41 19.37 -25.71
C HIS A 39 -6.13 20.62 -26.26
N SER A 40 -7.44 20.53 -26.57
CA SER A 40 -8.24 21.68 -27.00
C SER A 40 -8.74 22.52 -25.82
N GLY A 41 -8.49 22.07 -24.57
CA GLY A 41 -8.98 22.69 -23.36
C GLY A 41 -10.38 22.24 -22.94
N GLN A 42 -10.97 21.25 -23.65
CA GLN A 42 -12.23 20.64 -23.25
C GLN A 42 -11.97 19.75 -22.01
N LEU A 43 -12.82 19.91 -20.99
CA LEU A 43 -12.79 19.15 -19.75
C LEU A 43 -14.09 18.39 -19.54
N SER A 44 -14.01 17.22 -18.94
CA SER A 44 -15.14 16.43 -18.47
C SER A 44 -14.77 15.65 -17.23
N HIS A 45 -15.72 14.93 -16.62
CA HIS A 45 -15.49 14.07 -15.47
C HIS A 45 -16.10 12.68 -15.72
N LEU A 46 -15.64 11.71 -14.93
CA LEU A 46 -16.19 10.36 -14.90
C LEU A 46 -16.65 9.99 -13.49
N TRP A 47 -17.38 10.91 -12.88
CA TRP A 47 -17.97 10.81 -11.55
C TRP A 47 -16.95 10.72 -10.41
N GLU A 48 -17.48 10.48 -9.23
CA GLU A 48 -16.69 10.40 -7.99
C GLU A 48 -16.51 8.96 -7.51
N ARG A 49 -15.52 8.79 -6.64
CA ARG A 49 -15.27 7.59 -5.85
C ARG A 49 -15.22 7.95 -4.37
N ASP A 50 -15.62 7.02 -3.54
CA ASP A 50 -15.41 7.06 -2.09
C ASP A 50 -14.22 6.19 -1.71
N CYS A 51 -13.23 6.79 -1.10
CA CYS A 51 -12.00 6.16 -0.63
C CYS A 51 -11.82 6.27 0.89
N SER A 52 -12.92 6.40 1.64
CA SER A 52 -12.89 6.63 3.08
C SER A 52 -12.37 5.43 3.87
N LEU A 53 -12.53 4.20 3.36
CA LEU A 53 -12.04 2.99 4.02
C LEU A 53 -10.56 2.81 3.77
N GLN A 54 -9.78 3.38 4.65
CA GLN A 54 -8.31 3.40 4.58
C GLN A 54 -7.70 3.09 5.94
N ARG A 55 -6.44 2.73 5.92
CA ARG A 55 -5.63 2.44 7.10
C ARG A 55 -4.27 3.12 6.95
N ARG A 56 -3.89 3.93 7.94
CA ARG A 56 -2.67 4.74 7.88
C ARG A 56 -2.54 5.50 6.55
N GLN A 57 -3.64 6.11 6.11
CA GLN A 57 -3.76 6.85 4.84
C GLN A 57 -3.58 5.98 3.56
N GLN A 58 -3.56 4.66 3.69
CA GLN A 58 -3.57 3.74 2.55
C GLN A 58 -4.99 3.22 2.32
N LYS A 59 -5.52 3.45 1.13
CA LYS A 59 -6.84 3.00 0.70
C LYS A 59 -6.90 1.47 0.75
N LEU A 60 -7.99 0.90 1.29
CA LEU A 60 -8.25 -0.54 1.35
C LEU A 60 -9.47 -0.95 0.53
N VAL A 61 -10.48 -0.08 0.54
CA VAL A 61 -11.74 -0.27 -0.18
C VAL A 61 -12.11 1.02 -0.88
N GLU A 62 -12.38 0.95 -2.16
CA GLU A 62 -12.83 2.07 -2.98
C GLU A 62 -14.18 1.75 -3.62
N ILE A 63 -15.08 2.72 -3.65
CA ILE A 63 -16.48 2.55 -4.06
C ILE A 63 -16.85 3.60 -5.10
N ALA A 64 -17.52 3.21 -6.16
CA ALA A 64 -18.10 4.13 -7.15
C ALA A 64 -19.54 3.71 -7.51
N PRO A 65 -20.45 4.68 -7.66
CA PRO A 65 -20.35 6.04 -7.12
C PRO A 65 -20.35 6.02 -5.58
N SER A 66 -20.03 7.16 -4.98
CA SER A 66 -20.08 7.31 -3.52
C SER A 66 -21.51 7.07 -3.00
N PRO A 67 -21.73 6.05 -2.12
CA PRO A 67 -23.07 5.77 -1.60
C PRO A 67 -23.59 6.93 -0.74
N ASP A 68 -24.90 7.18 -0.80
CA ASP A 68 -25.61 8.18 0.02
C ASP A 68 -25.01 9.60 -0.01
N LEU A 69 -24.23 9.91 -1.06
CA LEU A 69 -23.74 11.28 -1.27
C LEU A 69 -24.87 12.14 -1.80
N PRO A 70 -25.28 13.23 -1.07
CA PRO A 70 -26.33 14.11 -1.56
C PRO A 70 -26.01 14.69 -2.93
N GLY A 71 -27.00 14.75 -3.83
CA GLY A 71 -26.81 15.24 -5.20
C GLY A 71 -26.16 16.63 -5.25
N ALA A 72 -26.64 17.57 -4.42
CA ALA A 72 -26.06 18.91 -4.33
C ALA A 72 -24.58 18.91 -3.92
N THR A 73 -24.19 18.05 -2.98
CA THR A 73 -22.78 17.91 -2.56
C THR A 73 -21.94 17.29 -3.67
N ARG A 74 -22.46 16.28 -4.36
CA ARG A 74 -21.81 15.67 -5.55
C ARG A 74 -21.55 16.73 -6.62
N ASP A 75 -22.58 17.49 -6.97
CA ASP A 75 -22.49 18.52 -8.01
C ASP A 75 -21.48 19.61 -7.62
N ALA A 76 -21.45 20.00 -6.36
CA ALA A 76 -20.49 20.97 -5.85
C ALA A 76 -19.05 20.46 -5.90
N LEU A 77 -18.78 19.19 -5.52
CA LEU A 77 -17.47 18.55 -5.61
C LEU A 77 -16.99 18.47 -7.07
N ILE A 78 -17.86 17.99 -7.97
CA ILE A 78 -17.53 17.89 -9.40
C ILE A 78 -17.26 19.28 -9.98
N SER A 79 -18.09 20.28 -9.65
CA SER A 79 -17.90 21.66 -10.11
C SER A 79 -16.57 22.24 -9.62
N ALA A 80 -16.21 21.98 -8.35
CA ALA A 80 -14.93 22.42 -7.79
C ALA A 80 -13.75 21.76 -8.51
N ALA A 81 -13.81 20.45 -8.76
CA ALA A 81 -12.78 19.71 -9.47
C ALA A 81 -12.59 20.21 -10.91
N LEU A 82 -13.68 20.42 -11.65
CA LEU A 82 -13.64 20.97 -13.01
C LEU A 82 -13.11 22.41 -13.03
N LYS A 83 -13.44 23.23 -12.05
CA LYS A 83 -12.91 24.59 -11.93
C LYS A 83 -11.41 24.60 -11.68
N LEU A 84 -10.92 23.74 -10.79
CA LEU A 84 -9.49 23.59 -10.54
C LEU A 84 -8.74 23.09 -11.78
N ALA A 85 -9.31 22.09 -12.47
CA ALA A 85 -8.77 21.56 -13.72
C ALA A 85 -8.71 22.64 -14.81
N ALA A 86 -9.75 23.47 -14.94
CA ALA A 86 -9.78 24.55 -15.91
C ALA A 86 -8.74 25.63 -15.62
N GLN A 87 -8.56 26.00 -14.34
CA GLN A 87 -7.56 26.99 -13.94
C GLN A 87 -6.12 26.52 -14.14
N SER A 88 -5.90 25.20 -14.08
CA SER A 88 -4.58 24.60 -14.33
C SER A 88 -4.35 24.20 -15.79
N ALA A 89 -5.30 24.49 -16.70
CA ALA A 89 -5.28 24.02 -18.10
C ALA A 89 -4.98 22.53 -18.20
N TYR A 90 -5.69 21.73 -17.36
CA TYR A 90 -5.41 20.32 -17.15
C TYR A 90 -5.63 19.51 -18.45
N GLN A 91 -4.68 18.61 -18.75
CA GLN A 91 -4.73 17.68 -19.86
C GLN A 91 -4.45 16.24 -19.43
N GLY A 92 -5.05 15.27 -20.07
CA GLY A 92 -4.94 13.86 -19.76
C GLY A 92 -6.01 13.41 -18.75
N ILE A 93 -5.71 12.32 -18.04
CA ILE A 93 -6.59 11.83 -16.97
C ILE A 93 -5.96 12.10 -15.60
N GLY A 94 -6.78 12.41 -14.61
CA GLY A 94 -6.31 12.65 -13.25
C GLY A 94 -7.45 12.63 -12.25
N THR A 95 -7.08 12.67 -10.99
CA THR A 95 -8.01 12.60 -9.88
C THR A 95 -7.81 13.79 -8.97
N PHE A 96 -8.90 14.44 -8.57
CA PHE A 96 -8.93 15.54 -7.62
C PHE A 96 -9.58 15.04 -6.33
N GLU A 97 -8.83 15.08 -5.25
CA GLU A 97 -9.19 14.47 -3.96
C GLU A 97 -9.67 15.52 -2.97
N PHE A 98 -10.74 15.18 -2.22
CA PHE A 98 -11.39 16.06 -1.26
C PHE A 98 -11.70 15.34 0.04
N LEU A 99 -11.64 16.06 1.16
CA LEU A 99 -12.22 15.65 2.43
C LEU A 99 -13.60 16.30 2.58
N LEU A 100 -14.64 15.48 2.67
CA LEU A 100 -15.99 15.91 3.01
C LEU A 100 -16.17 15.81 4.54
N ASP A 101 -16.41 16.94 5.19
CA ASP A 101 -16.57 17.05 6.64
C ASP A 101 -17.94 16.49 7.05
N LEU A 102 -17.96 15.41 7.82
CA LEU A 102 -19.22 14.79 8.28
C LEU A 102 -19.90 15.57 9.38
N ASP A 103 -19.19 16.42 10.13
CA ASP A 103 -19.75 17.31 11.14
C ASP A 103 -20.35 18.58 10.51
N ARG A 104 -19.96 18.89 9.27
CA ARG A 104 -20.44 20.00 8.45
C ARG A 104 -20.65 19.53 7.01
N PRO A 105 -21.76 18.83 6.71
CA PRO A 105 -21.96 18.13 5.42
C PRO A 105 -21.93 19.00 4.15
N ASP A 106 -22.05 20.31 4.31
CA ASP A 106 -21.93 21.29 3.22
C ASP A 106 -20.48 21.75 2.99
N CYS A 107 -19.54 21.31 3.86
CA CYS A 107 -18.15 21.70 3.79
C CYS A 107 -17.28 20.55 3.24
N PHE A 108 -16.51 20.86 2.23
CA PHE A 108 -15.46 19.97 1.75
C PHE A 108 -14.18 20.76 1.47
N TYR A 109 -13.05 20.06 1.55
CA TYR A 109 -11.72 20.65 1.40
C TYR A 109 -10.97 19.92 0.33
N PHE A 110 -10.38 20.65 -0.61
CA PHE A 110 -9.45 20.09 -1.57
C PHE A 110 -8.17 19.62 -0.87
N MET A 111 -7.72 18.41 -1.17
CA MET A 111 -6.48 17.85 -0.64
C MET A 111 -5.36 17.96 -1.67
N GLU A 112 -5.53 17.24 -2.77
CA GLU A 112 -4.51 17.15 -3.80
C GLU A 112 -5.11 16.79 -5.17
N ALA A 113 -4.32 16.98 -6.22
CA ALA A 113 -4.58 16.44 -7.55
C ALA A 113 -3.49 15.44 -7.93
N ASN A 114 -3.93 14.27 -8.38
CA ASN A 114 -3.05 13.22 -8.89
C ASN A 114 -3.11 13.20 -10.42
N PRO A 115 -2.10 13.78 -11.14
CA PRO A 115 -2.13 13.90 -12.61
C PRO A 115 -1.67 12.59 -13.28
N ARG A 116 -2.29 11.50 -12.91
CA ARG A 116 -1.99 10.13 -13.38
C ARG A 116 -3.18 9.23 -13.14
N ILE A 117 -3.15 8.05 -13.76
CA ILE A 117 -4.06 6.97 -13.39
C ILE A 117 -3.78 6.51 -11.96
N GLN A 118 -4.83 6.15 -11.24
CA GLN A 118 -4.74 5.61 -9.87
C GLN A 118 -5.16 4.14 -9.84
N VAL A 119 -4.83 3.43 -8.76
CA VAL A 119 -5.14 1.99 -8.58
C VAL A 119 -6.64 1.74 -8.70
N GLU A 120 -7.45 2.63 -8.16
CA GLU A 120 -8.91 2.56 -8.05
C GLU A 120 -9.69 2.99 -9.31
N HIS A 121 -9.01 3.31 -10.41
CA HIS A 121 -9.68 3.67 -11.68
C HIS A 121 -10.70 2.62 -12.13
N THR A 122 -10.50 1.37 -11.79
CA THR A 122 -11.32 0.24 -12.22
C THR A 122 -12.76 0.26 -11.71
N VAL A 123 -13.04 0.90 -10.55
CA VAL A 123 -14.45 1.06 -10.11
C VAL A 123 -15.18 2.09 -10.97
N THR A 124 -14.48 3.14 -11.42
CA THR A 124 -15.03 4.10 -12.39
C THR A 124 -15.29 3.42 -13.73
N GLU A 125 -14.36 2.62 -14.24
CA GLU A 125 -14.54 1.83 -15.45
C GLU A 125 -15.77 0.92 -15.35
N ALA A 126 -15.92 0.23 -14.22
CA ALA A 126 -17.02 -0.71 -14.00
C ALA A 126 -18.41 -0.05 -14.03
N VAL A 127 -18.55 1.18 -13.51
CA VAL A 127 -19.84 1.88 -13.47
C VAL A 127 -20.11 2.76 -14.67
N THR A 128 -19.09 3.18 -15.42
CA THR A 128 -19.22 4.07 -16.58
C THR A 128 -19.10 3.35 -17.92
N GLY A 129 -18.46 2.19 -17.94
CA GLY A 129 -18.11 1.47 -19.18
C GLY A 129 -16.96 2.10 -19.96
N VAL A 130 -16.28 3.12 -19.42
CA VAL A 130 -15.16 3.81 -20.06
C VAL A 130 -13.84 3.14 -19.67
N ASP A 131 -13.05 2.68 -20.63
CA ASP A 131 -11.68 2.22 -20.42
C ASP A 131 -10.78 3.45 -20.26
N LEU A 132 -10.34 3.69 -19.01
CA LEU A 132 -9.51 4.84 -18.66
C LEU A 132 -8.09 4.73 -19.19
N VAL A 133 -7.54 3.52 -19.27
CA VAL A 133 -6.20 3.30 -19.83
C VAL A 133 -6.19 3.61 -21.32
N HIS A 134 -7.17 3.10 -22.08
CA HIS A 134 -7.35 3.43 -23.48
C HIS A 134 -7.60 4.93 -23.70
N THR A 135 -8.46 5.52 -22.86
CA THR A 135 -8.75 6.96 -22.91
C THR A 135 -7.49 7.78 -22.72
N GLN A 136 -6.64 7.44 -21.74
CA GLN A 136 -5.35 8.10 -21.54
C GLN A 136 -4.45 8.02 -22.78
N LEU A 137 -4.35 6.84 -23.39
CA LEU A 137 -3.54 6.64 -24.59
C LEU A 137 -4.07 7.47 -25.77
N TRP A 138 -5.39 7.50 -25.97
CA TRP A 138 -6.00 8.30 -27.05
C TRP A 138 -5.83 9.80 -26.84
N LEU A 139 -6.01 10.30 -25.61
CA LEU A 139 -5.77 11.71 -25.29
C LEU A 139 -4.29 12.09 -25.51
N SER A 140 -3.36 11.21 -25.11
CA SER A 140 -1.92 11.41 -25.36
C SER A 140 -1.55 11.35 -26.86
N ALA A 141 -2.32 10.61 -27.67
CA ALA A 141 -2.18 10.57 -29.12
C ALA A 141 -2.84 11.77 -29.82
N GLY A 142 -3.40 12.73 -29.06
CA GLY A 142 -4.00 13.96 -29.59
C GLY A 142 -5.49 13.83 -29.99
N ARG A 143 -6.19 12.76 -29.56
CA ARG A 143 -7.65 12.68 -29.71
C ARG A 143 -8.34 13.66 -28.77
N THR A 144 -9.46 14.20 -29.21
CA THR A 144 -10.30 15.10 -28.40
C THR A 144 -11.39 14.33 -27.65
N LEU A 145 -11.92 14.93 -26.60
CA LEU A 145 -13.07 14.35 -25.86
C LEU A 145 -14.30 14.21 -26.76
N ALA A 146 -14.47 15.08 -27.76
CA ALA A 146 -15.54 15.00 -28.73
C ALA A 146 -15.42 13.74 -29.64
N GLU A 147 -14.21 13.44 -30.11
CA GLU A 147 -13.95 12.22 -30.91
C GLU A 147 -14.12 10.93 -30.08
N LEU A 148 -13.90 11.01 -28.76
CA LEU A 148 -14.08 9.88 -27.85
C LEU A 148 -15.52 9.76 -27.32
N GLY A 149 -16.40 10.72 -27.62
CA GLY A 149 -17.77 10.75 -27.09
C GLY A 149 -17.85 11.06 -25.59
N LEU A 150 -16.84 11.72 -25.02
CA LEU A 150 -16.67 11.95 -23.59
C LEU A 150 -16.80 13.44 -23.18
N THR A 151 -17.35 14.28 -24.06
CA THR A 151 -17.67 15.68 -23.72
C THR A 151 -18.75 15.78 -22.66
N THR A 152 -19.66 14.81 -22.61
CA THR A 152 -20.68 14.65 -21.58
C THR A 152 -20.34 13.39 -20.76
N PRO A 153 -20.41 13.48 -19.43
CA PRO A 153 -20.19 12.30 -18.59
C PRO A 153 -21.18 11.18 -18.93
N PRO A 154 -20.71 9.92 -19.06
CA PRO A 154 -21.60 8.78 -19.27
C PRO A 154 -22.52 8.58 -18.05
N ALA A 155 -23.67 7.96 -18.26
CA ALA A 155 -24.55 7.56 -17.18
C ALA A 155 -23.87 6.50 -16.31
N VAL A 156 -24.05 6.63 -14.99
CA VAL A 156 -23.57 5.62 -14.03
C VAL A 156 -24.51 4.44 -14.02
N ASN A 157 -23.97 3.24 -14.10
CA ASN A 157 -24.72 1.99 -14.02
C ASN A 157 -24.35 1.21 -12.77
N GLY A 158 -25.25 1.16 -11.80
CA GLY A 158 -25.07 0.41 -10.56
C GLY A 158 -23.96 0.94 -9.65
N TYR A 159 -23.31 0.03 -8.96
CA TYR A 159 -22.21 0.29 -8.02
C TYR A 159 -21.06 -0.65 -8.27
N ALA A 160 -19.85 -0.18 -8.05
CA ALA A 160 -18.65 -1.01 -8.03
C ALA A 160 -17.90 -0.81 -6.72
N ILE A 161 -17.31 -1.90 -6.21
CA ILE A 161 -16.47 -1.91 -5.02
C ILE A 161 -15.17 -2.61 -5.39
N GLN A 162 -14.03 -1.96 -5.13
CA GLN A 162 -12.70 -2.52 -5.25
C GLN A 162 -12.13 -2.79 -3.87
N LEU A 163 -11.47 -3.92 -3.72
CA LEU A 163 -10.70 -4.29 -2.53
C LEU A 163 -9.23 -4.46 -2.91
N ARG A 164 -8.33 -3.93 -2.08
CA ARG A 164 -6.89 -4.15 -2.22
C ARG A 164 -6.49 -5.38 -1.43
N ILE A 165 -6.09 -6.44 -2.13
CA ILE A 165 -5.57 -7.67 -1.53
C ILE A 165 -4.08 -7.50 -1.33
N ASN A 166 -3.68 -7.29 -0.07
CA ASN A 166 -2.31 -7.03 0.32
C ASN A 166 -1.68 -8.25 0.98
N LEU A 167 -0.41 -8.52 0.67
CA LEU A 167 0.39 -9.54 1.34
C LEU A 167 1.07 -8.91 2.56
N GLU A 168 0.48 -9.13 3.71
CA GLU A 168 0.90 -8.53 4.97
C GLU A 168 0.53 -9.39 6.15
N SER A 169 1.36 -9.40 7.18
CA SER A 169 1.05 -9.97 8.48
C SER A 169 0.47 -8.89 9.40
N GLN A 170 -0.60 -9.24 10.07
CA GLN A 170 -1.32 -8.35 10.98
C GLN A 170 -1.14 -8.89 12.40
N HIS A 171 -0.66 -8.03 13.32
CA HIS A 171 -0.37 -8.39 14.68
C HIS A 171 -1.45 -7.84 15.63
N ALA A 172 -1.61 -8.50 16.78
CA ALA A 172 -2.62 -8.15 17.80
C ALA A 172 -2.45 -6.71 18.36
N ASP A 173 -1.24 -6.14 18.27
CA ASP A 173 -0.94 -4.77 18.65
C ASP A 173 -1.35 -3.75 17.58
N GLY A 174 -1.99 -4.20 16.48
CA GLY A 174 -2.37 -3.38 15.33
C GLY A 174 -1.22 -3.03 14.40
N SER A 175 0.00 -3.52 14.65
CA SER A 175 1.11 -3.39 13.73
C SER A 175 0.92 -4.28 12.51
N ILE A 176 1.41 -3.80 11.37
CA ILE A 176 1.33 -4.50 10.11
C ILE A 176 2.71 -4.48 9.49
N ARG A 177 3.09 -5.62 8.96
CA ARG A 177 4.38 -5.81 8.31
C ARG A 177 4.19 -6.44 6.95
N PRO A 178 5.00 -6.10 5.94
CA PRO A 178 5.01 -6.82 4.68
C PRO A 178 5.24 -8.31 4.94
N ALA A 179 4.51 -9.15 4.25
CA ALA A 179 4.74 -10.58 4.29
C ALA A 179 5.65 -10.99 3.13
N ALA A 180 6.49 -11.99 3.36
CA ALA A 180 7.35 -12.60 2.36
C ALA A 180 7.17 -14.13 2.40
N GLY A 181 7.53 -14.80 1.33
CA GLY A 181 7.39 -16.27 1.22
C GLY A 181 7.06 -16.69 -0.20
N ILE A 182 6.52 -17.89 -0.35
CA ILE A 182 6.08 -18.43 -1.64
C ILE A 182 4.58 -18.67 -1.58
N LEU A 183 3.84 -18.15 -2.55
CA LEU A 183 2.43 -18.46 -2.70
C LEU A 183 2.26 -19.94 -3.04
N SER A 184 1.71 -20.73 -2.14
CA SER A 184 1.41 -22.16 -2.41
C SER A 184 0.12 -22.33 -3.18
N ALA A 185 -0.85 -21.41 -3.02
CA ALA A 185 -2.04 -21.32 -3.85
C ALA A 185 -2.39 -19.86 -4.17
N TYR A 186 -2.87 -19.63 -5.39
CA TYR A 186 -3.44 -18.37 -5.86
C TYR A 186 -4.58 -18.71 -6.83
N GLU A 187 -5.80 -18.68 -6.33
CA GLU A 187 -7.01 -18.98 -7.09
C GLU A 187 -7.99 -17.81 -6.91
N PRO A 188 -7.94 -16.79 -7.80
CA PRO A 188 -8.84 -15.65 -7.71
C PRO A 188 -10.27 -16.02 -8.07
N PRO A 189 -11.28 -15.38 -7.47
CA PRO A 189 -12.68 -15.60 -7.80
C PRO A 189 -12.98 -15.16 -9.23
N SER A 190 -14.03 -15.75 -9.79
CA SER A 190 -14.49 -15.40 -11.14
C SER A 190 -16.02 -15.41 -11.23
N GLY A 191 -16.55 -14.86 -12.31
CA GLY A 191 -17.98 -14.84 -12.58
C GLY A 191 -18.53 -13.49 -12.99
N PRO A 192 -19.84 -13.41 -13.28
CA PRO A 192 -20.47 -12.16 -13.72
C PRO A 192 -20.33 -11.02 -12.72
N GLY A 193 -19.83 -9.86 -13.19
CA GLY A 193 -19.62 -8.68 -12.35
C GLY A 193 -18.43 -8.78 -11.40
N LEU A 194 -17.48 -9.69 -11.65
CA LEU A 194 -16.20 -9.75 -10.97
C LEU A 194 -15.05 -9.50 -11.95
N ARG A 195 -14.05 -8.77 -11.47
CA ARG A 195 -12.77 -8.54 -12.14
C ARG A 195 -11.67 -8.65 -11.10
N VAL A 196 -10.60 -9.36 -11.42
CA VAL A 196 -9.40 -9.43 -10.58
C VAL A 196 -8.20 -9.01 -11.43
N ASP A 197 -7.57 -7.90 -11.04
CA ASP A 197 -6.31 -7.48 -11.62
C ASP A 197 -5.20 -7.78 -10.61
N GLY A 198 -4.32 -8.70 -10.94
CA GLY A 198 -3.23 -9.14 -10.06
C GLY A 198 -2.10 -9.76 -10.86
N TYR A 199 -1.00 -10.02 -10.17
CA TYR A 199 0.20 -10.61 -10.79
C TYR A 199 0.60 -11.94 -10.13
N GLY A 200 -0.13 -12.39 -9.09
CA GLY A 200 0.17 -13.61 -8.36
C GLY A 200 -0.06 -14.88 -9.18
N TYR A 201 0.66 -15.92 -8.84
CA TYR A 201 0.45 -17.30 -9.29
C TYR A 201 1.01 -18.29 -8.27
N ALA A 202 0.57 -19.54 -8.28
CA ALA A 202 1.12 -20.58 -7.41
C ALA A 202 2.61 -20.78 -7.69
N GLY A 203 3.45 -20.74 -6.65
CA GLY A 203 4.90 -20.76 -6.76
C GLY A 203 5.56 -19.38 -6.85
N TYR A 204 4.79 -18.27 -6.85
CA TYR A 204 5.34 -16.91 -6.91
C TYR A 204 6.10 -16.57 -5.61
N PRO A 205 7.41 -16.18 -5.71
CA PRO A 205 8.18 -15.71 -4.57
C PRO A 205 7.83 -14.24 -4.28
N VAL A 206 7.20 -13.99 -3.14
CA VAL A 206 6.83 -12.64 -2.70
C VAL A 206 8.05 -11.92 -2.14
N SER A 207 8.36 -10.76 -2.71
CA SER A 207 9.46 -9.90 -2.25
C SER A 207 8.92 -8.74 -1.41
N PRO A 208 9.49 -8.48 -0.23
CA PRO A 208 9.14 -7.32 0.60
C PRO A 208 9.70 -5.99 0.05
N SER A 209 10.51 -6.01 -1.02
CA SER A 209 11.08 -4.81 -1.65
C SER A 209 10.06 -3.96 -2.41
N TYR A 210 8.86 -4.49 -2.65
CA TYR A 210 7.80 -3.82 -3.39
C TYR A 210 6.60 -3.55 -2.47
N ASP A 211 5.61 -2.81 -3.00
CA ASP A 211 4.31 -2.63 -2.35
C ASP A 211 3.66 -4.00 -2.06
N SER A 212 2.95 -4.10 -0.95
CA SER A 212 2.27 -5.33 -0.53
C SER A 212 1.06 -5.69 -1.40
N LEU A 213 0.60 -4.81 -2.30
CA LEU A 213 -0.56 -5.02 -3.15
C LEU A 213 -0.32 -6.17 -4.14
N LEU A 214 -0.97 -7.31 -3.91
CA LEU A 214 -0.93 -8.48 -4.78
C LEU A 214 -1.95 -8.40 -5.91
N ALA A 215 -3.17 -8.01 -5.56
CA ALA A 215 -4.29 -7.95 -6.48
C ALA A 215 -5.32 -6.93 -6.02
N LYS A 216 -6.12 -6.44 -6.96
CA LYS A 216 -7.37 -5.73 -6.69
C LYS A 216 -8.54 -6.57 -7.17
N LEU A 217 -9.48 -6.81 -6.26
CA LEU A 217 -10.74 -7.48 -6.55
C LEU A 217 -11.81 -6.42 -6.74
N VAL A 218 -12.44 -6.39 -7.90
CA VAL A 218 -13.51 -5.45 -8.24
C VAL A 218 -14.81 -6.22 -8.43
N ALA A 219 -15.85 -5.80 -7.72
CA ALA A 219 -17.20 -6.31 -7.91
C ALA A 219 -18.12 -5.20 -8.39
N HIS A 220 -18.97 -5.51 -9.38
CA HIS A 220 -20.00 -4.62 -9.90
C HIS A 220 -21.38 -5.24 -9.71
N GLY A 221 -22.36 -4.43 -9.33
CA GLY A 221 -23.75 -4.85 -9.11
C GLY A 221 -24.73 -3.71 -9.32
N HIS A 222 -26.01 -4.05 -9.45
CA HIS A 222 -27.09 -3.08 -9.72
C HIS A 222 -27.42 -2.17 -8.52
N SER A 223 -27.02 -2.55 -7.31
CA SER A 223 -27.21 -1.76 -6.10
C SER A 223 -26.02 -1.93 -5.15
N TYR A 224 -25.84 -0.95 -4.26
CA TYR A 224 -24.75 -1.00 -3.27
C TYR A 224 -24.79 -2.27 -2.41
N SER A 225 -25.97 -2.63 -1.88
CA SER A 225 -26.14 -3.85 -1.09
C SER A 225 -25.81 -5.14 -1.87
N ALA A 226 -26.27 -5.25 -3.13
CA ALA A 226 -25.96 -6.41 -3.96
C ALA A 226 -24.45 -6.48 -4.29
N THR A 227 -23.79 -5.33 -4.45
CA THR A 227 -22.34 -5.27 -4.69
C THR A 227 -21.55 -5.66 -3.46
N LEU A 228 -21.96 -5.22 -2.25
CA LEU A 228 -21.35 -5.65 -0.98
C LEU A 228 -21.44 -7.18 -0.78
N GLN A 229 -22.61 -7.76 -1.03
CA GLN A 229 -22.78 -9.20 -0.93
C GLN A 229 -21.90 -9.96 -1.95
N ARG A 230 -21.83 -9.45 -3.17
CA ARG A 230 -21.01 -10.03 -4.25
C ARG A 230 -19.53 -10.00 -3.92
N VAL A 231 -19.01 -8.85 -3.45
CA VAL A 231 -17.58 -8.72 -3.13
C VAL A 231 -17.21 -9.54 -1.89
N TYR A 232 -18.09 -9.65 -0.89
CA TYR A 232 -17.89 -10.53 0.27
C TYR A 232 -17.81 -12.00 -0.17
N ARG A 233 -18.77 -12.46 -0.97
CA ARG A 233 -18.76 -13.81 -1.52
C ARG A 233 -17.47 -14.07 -2.31
N ALA A 234 -17.05 -13.13 -3.16
CA ALA A 234 -15.83 -13.24 -3.93
C ALA A 234 -14.57 -13.37 -3.04
N LEU A 235 -14.51 -12.67 -1.89
CA LEU A 235 -13.43 -12.88 -0.92
C LEU A 235 -13.45 -14.28 -0.30
N CYS A 236 -14.64 -14.87 -0.11
CA CYS A 236 -14.77 -16.23 0.40
C CYS A 236 -14.40 -17.30 -0.64
N GLU A 237 -14.45 -16.95 -1.92
CA GLU A 237 -13.99 -17.77 -3.05
C GLU A 237 -12.49 -17.62 -3.33
N PHE A 238 -11.86 -16.52 -2.83
CA PHE A 238 -10.45 -16.23 -3.09
C PHE A 238 -9.57 -17.17 -2.26
N ARG A 239 -8.88 -18.10 -2.90
CA ARG A 239 -7.90 -18.96 -2.25
C ARG A 239 -6.50 -18.38 -2.40
N LEU A 240 -5.91 -18.05 -1.27
CA LEU A 240 -4.56 -17.47 -1.17
C LEU A 240 -3.84 -18.15 0.00
N GLU A 241 -2.79 -18.91 -0.28
CA GLU A 241 -2.06 -19.68 0.72
C GLU A 241 -0.55 -19.51 0.57
N GLY A 242 0.20 -19.83 1.64
CA GLY A 242 1.66 -19.77 1.69
C GLY A 242 2.22 -18.44 2.18
N VAL A 243 1.46 -17.35 2.09
CA VAL A 243 1.85 -16.02 2.58
C VAL A 243 0.67 -15.35 3.27
N SER A 244 0.93 -14.66 4.37
CA SER A 244 -0.13 -13.92 5.09
C SER A 244 -0.69 -12.77 4.26
N SER A 245 -1.98 -12.53 4.39
CA SER A 245 -2.70 -11.48 3.65
C SER A 245 -3.75 -10.78 4.51
N ASN A 246 -4.30 -9.68 4.00
CA ASN A 246 -5.38 -8.94 4.64
C ASN A 246 -6.79 -9.48 4.32
N LEU A 247 -6.94 -10.66 3.72
CA LEU A 247 -8.25 -11.22 3.34
C LEU A 247 -9.21 -11.28 4.52
N HIS A 248 -8.76 -11.80 5.67
CA HIS A 248 -9.59 -11.91 6.87
C HIS A 248 -10.08 -10.54 7.38
N LEU A 249 -9.19 -9.53 7.41
CA LEU A 249 -9.56 -8.17 7.78
C LEU A 249 -10.62 -7.60 6.83
N LEU A 250 -10.47 -7.80 5.53
CA LEU A 250 -11.44 -7.34 4.54
C LEU A 250 -12.78 -8.08 4.67
N GLN A 251 -12.78 -9.38 4.93
CA GLN A 251 -13.99 -10.15 5.17
C GLN A 251 -14.76 -9.62 6.40
N ASN A 252 -14.05 -9.39 7.52
CA ASN A 252 -14.64 -8.79 8.72
C ASN A 252 -15.17 -7.37 8.46
N LEU A 253 -14.43 -6.58 7.71
CA LEU A 253 -14.81 -5.20 7.35
C LEU A 253 -16.12 -5.18 6.55
N LEU A 254 -16.26 -6.06 5.56
CA LEU A 254 -17.46 -6.11 4.70
C LEU A 254 -18.73 -6.55 5.44
N LEU A 255 -18.59 -7.26 6.56
CA LEU A 255 -19.72 -7.66 7.40
C LEU A 255 -20.15 -6.60 8.42
N ARG A 256 -19.45 -5.47 8.49
CA ARG A 256 -19.81 -4.39 9.44
C ARG A 256 -21.11 -3.72 9.02
N PRO A 257 -22.08 -3.59 9.96
CA PRO A 257 -23.33 -2.88 9.69
C PRO A 257 -23.11 -1.45 9.26
N GLU A 258 -22.10 -0.78 9.83
CA GLU A 258 -21.76 0.60 9.51
C GLU A 258 -21.37 0.77 8.03
N LEU A 259 -20.72 -0.25 7.44
CA LEU A 259 -20.40 -0.23 6.02
C LEU A 259 -21.67 -0.37 5.17
N ALA A 260 -22.55 -1.29 5.52
CA ALA A 260 -23.82 -1.48 4.81
C ALA A 260 -24.70 -0.23 4.86
N LEU A 261 -24.61 0.55 5.95
CA LEU A 261 -25.33 1.82 6.16
C LEU A 261 -24.53 3.04 5.70
N ASN A 262 -23.36 2.84 5.10
CA ASN A 262 -22.43 3.88 4.69
C ASN A 262 -22.06 4.89 5.81
N GLN A 263 -22.00 4.42 7.05
CA GLN A 263 -21.65 5.19 8.25
C GLN A 263 -20.16 5.03 8.57
N VAL A 264 -19.32 5.34 7.59
CA VAL A 264 -17.87 5.17 7.65
C VAL A 264 -17.17 6.50 7.41
N ASN A 265 -15.95 6.63 7.94
CA ASN A 265 -15.08 7.78 7.76
C ASN A 265 -13.63 7.32 7.62
N THR A 266 -12.72 8.25 7.37
CA THR A 266 -11.30 7.96 7.15
C THR A 266 -10.60 7.32 8.35
N GLY A 267 -11.10 7.48 9.56
CA GLY A 267 -10.58 6.85 10.79
C GLY A 267 -11.25 5.52 11.17
N PHE A 268 -12.24 5.07 10.39
CA PHE A 268 -13.08 3.92 10.77
C PHE A 268 -12.28 2.64 10.99
N VAL A 269 -11.36 2.32 10.08
CA VAL A 269 -10.57 1.08 10.15
C VAL A 269 -9.63 1.08 11.35
N GLU A 270 -8.91 2.19 11.61
CA GLU A 270 -8.04 2.31 12.79
C GLU A 270 -8.82 2.20 14.10
N GLN A 271 -9.95 2.88 14.19
CA GLN A 271 -10.79 2.87 15.41
C GLN A 271 -11.34 1.47 15.72
N ARG A 272 -11.52 0.63 14.71
CA ARG A 272 -12.10 -0.72 14.83
C ARG A 272 -11.06 -1.85 14.64
N MET A 273 -9.77 -1.52 14.57
CA MET A 273 -8.72 -2.49 14.20
C MET A 273 -8.76 -3.76 15.05
N SER A 274 -8.88 -3.64 16.36
CA SER A 274 -8.95 -4.80 17.26
C SER A 274 -10.14 -5.72 16.98
N GLU A 275 -11.29 -5.13 16.61
CA GLU A 275 -12.51 -5.88 16.24
C GLU A 275 -12.36 -6.54 14.87
N LEU A 276 -11.71 -5.84 13.93
CA LEU A 276 -11.49 -6.33 12.55
C LEU A 276 -10.43 -7.44 12.48
N LEU A 277 -9.49 -7.48 13.42
CA LEU A 277 -8.49 -8.55 13.53
C LEU A 277 -8.97 -9.75 14.36
N ALA A 278 -10.00 -9.57 15.17
CA ALA A 278 -10.54 -10.66 15.96
C ALA A 278 -11.15 -11.76 15.08
N ALA A 279 -11.09 -13.00 15.56
CA ALA A 279 -11.82 -14.09 14.91
C ALA A 279 -13.32 -13.75 14.87
N HIS A 280 -13.91 -13.79 13.68
CA HIS A 280 -15.35 -13.58 13.56
C HIS A 280 -16.11 -14.69 14.32
N PRO A 281 -17.22 -14.38 15.03
CA PRO A 281 -17.99 -15.37 15.78
C PRO A 281 -18.45 -16.57 14.93
N GLN A 282 -18.67 -16.33 13.66
CA GLN A 282 -18.88 -17.39 12.66
C GLN A 282 -17.71 -17.36 11.69
N ALA A 283 -17.04 -18.50 11.50
CA ALA A 283 -15.96 -18.60 10.52
C ALA A 283 -16.47 -18.20 9.13
N HIS A 284 -15.68 -17.42 8.40
CA HIS A 284 -16.01 -17.12 7.01
C HIS A 284 -16.06 -18.39 6.18
N PRO A 285 -17.06 -18.56 5.30
CA PRO A 285 -17.14 -19.76 4.48
C PRO A 285 -15.98 -19.78 3.49
N HIS A 286 -15.32 -20.93 3.37
CA HIS A 286 -14.34 -21.18 2.32
C HIS A 286 -15.11 -21.77 1.12
N LEU A 287 -15.34 -20.96 0.10
CA LEU A 287 -16.11 -21.34 -1.10
C LEU A 287 -15.19 -21.80 -2.24
N PHE A 288 -14.06 -22.42 -1.91
CA PHE A 288 -13.12 -23.04 -2.83
C PHE A 288 -12.85 -24.50 -2.44
N PHE A 289 -12.42 -25.30 -3.39
CA PHE A 289 -12.10 -26.70 -3.14
C PHE A 289 -10.75 -26.81 -2.43
N ASN A 290 -10.76 -27.31 -1.20
CA ASN A 290 -9.54 -27.75 -0.53
C ASN A 290 -9.12 -29.09 -1.14
N ALA A 291 -8.26 -29.07 -2.14
CA ALA A 291 -7.51 -30.26 -2.47
C ALA A 291 -6.57 -30.51 -1.28
N THR A 292 -6.86 -31.49 -0.44
CA THR A 292 -5.89 -32.04 0.52
C THR A 292 -4.80 -32.78 -0.28
N ALA A 293 -4.01 -32.05 -1.04
CA ALA A 293 -2.74 -32.53 -1.50
C ALA A 293 -1.79 -32.33 -0.32
N ASN A 294 -1.34 -33.42 0.28
CA ASN A 294 -0.09 -33.46 1.02
C ASN A 294 1.05 -33.09 0.06
N LEU A 295 1.15 -31.81 -0.27
CA LEU A 295 2.40 -31.23 -0.73
C LEU A 295 3.22 -31.14 0.54
N GLU A 296 4.05 -32.18 0.76
CA GLU A 296 5.20 -32.07 1.62
C GLU A 296 5.86 -30.74 1.23
N SER A 297 5.83 -29.82 2.17
CA SER A 297 6.53 -28.56 2.05
C SER A 297 7.98 -28.89 1.70
N ASN A 298 8.39 -28.63 0.46
CA ASN A 298 9.78 -28.48 0.12
C ASN A 298 10.29 -27.30 0.93
N THR A 299 10.58 -27.56 2.21
CA THR A 299 11.45 -26.72 3.00
C THR A 299 12.76 -26.65 2.21
N SER A 300 13.10 -25.47 1.73
CA SER A 300 14.46 -25.15 1.31
C SER A 300 15.43 -25.84 2.27
N ALA A 301 16.41 -26.55 1.73
CA ALA A 301 17.34 -27.40 2.48
C ALA A 301 17.66 -26.73 3.81
N ALA A 302 17.20 -27.32 4.90
CA ALA A 302 17.37 -26.75 6.22
C ALA A 302 18.88 -26.63 6.44
N LEU A 303 19.36 -25.38 6.54
CA LEU A 303 20.73 -25.13 6.95
C LEU A 303 20.97 -25.87 8.25
N VAL A 304 21.88 -26.84 8.25
CA VAL A 304 22.18 -27.62 9.46
C VAL A 304 22.89 -26.69 10.42
N ALA A 305 22.20 -26.34 11.51
CA ALA A 305 22.77 -25.52 12.55
C ALA A 305 24.06 -26.17 13.10
N PRO A 306 25.17 -25.44 13.25
CA PRO A 306 26.36 -25.93 13.93
C PRO A 306 26.01 -26.39 15.35
N SER A 307 26.64 -27.48 15.80
CA SER A 307 26.39 -28.05 17.13
C SER A 307 26.62 -27.01 18.24
N GLY A 308 25.64 -26.80 19.11
CA GLY A 308 25.72 -25.83 20.22
C GLY A 308 25.42 -24.40 19.86
N SER A 309 25.05 -24.11 18.59
CA SER A 309 24.67 -22.77 18.19
C SER A 309 23.13 -22.57 18.20
N LEU A 310 22.71 -21.33 18.42
CA LEU A 310 21.31 -20.89 18.39
C LEU A 310 21.08 -19.96 17.18
N PRO A 311 19.96 -20.06 16.48
CA PRO A 311 19.65 -19.15 15.39
C PRO A 311 19.35 -17.75 15.92
N LEU A 312 19.89 -16.73 15.29
CA LEU A 312 19.51 -15.35 15.44
C LEU A 312 18.72 -14.97 14.19
N SER A 313 17.41 -14.82 14.38
CA SER A 313 16.45 -14.73 13.28
C SER A 313 16.03 -13.28 13.02
N THR A 314 15.57 -13.02 11.78
CA THR A 314 15.02 -11.72 11.45
C THR A 314 13.69 -11.46 12.16
N PRO A 315 13.50 -10.25 12.75
CA PRO A 315 12.26 -9.89 13.44
C PRO A 315 11.13 -9.49 12.49
N ALA A 316 11.42 -9.36 11.20
CA ALA A 316 10.45 -9.00 10.16
C ALA A 316 10.93 -9.50 8.79
N ALA A 317 10.01 -9.65 7.85
CA ALA A 317 10.36 -9.90 6.46
C ALA A 317 11.09 -8.69 5.86
N GLY A 318 12.15 -8.94 5.08
CA GLY A 318 12.95 -7.89 4.45
C GLY A 318 14.03 -8.42 3.54
N VAL A 319 14.70 -7.51 2.82
CA VAL A 319 15.92 -7.81 2.06
C VAL A 319 17.13 -7.42 2.90
N VAL A 320 18.11 -8.28 2.97
CA VAL A 320 19.37 -7.98 3.66
C VAL A 320 20.15 -6.95 2.84
N VAL A 321 20.30 -5.75 3.38
CA VAL A 321 21.12 -4.68 2.78
C VAL A 321 22.59 -4.93 3.07
N SER A 322 22.91 -5.14 4.36
CA SER A 322 24.25 -5.47 4.81
C SER A 322 24.24 -6.41 6.01
N LEU A 323 25.33 -7.14 6.18
CA LEU A 323 25.67 -7.86 7.39
C LEU A 323 26.85 -7.13 8.05
N GLU A 324 26.67 -6.76 9.32
CA GLU A 324 27.64 -5.97 10.09
C GLU A 324 28.60 -6.86 10.88
N VAL A 325 28.53 -8.18 10.69
CA VAL A 325 29.31 -9.18 11.38
C VAL A 325 29.78 -10.28 10.42
N ALA A 326 30.89 -10.92 10.75
CA ALA A 326 31.47 -12.05 10.00
C ALA A 326 31.49 -13.32 10.85
N GLU A 327 31.69 -14.46 10.19
CA GLU A 327 31.91 -15.73 10.90
C GLU A 327 33.18 -15.65 11.75
N GLY A 328 33.06 -16.07 13.02
CA GLY A 328 34.12 -15.98 14.00
C GLY A 328 34.06 -14.73 14.90
N ASP A 329 33.27 -13.75 14.55
CA ASP A 329 33.14 -12.52 15.36
C ASP A 329 32.48 -12.81 16.70
N ALA A 330 33.02 -12.16 17.75
CA ALA A 330 32.40 -12.10 19.06
C ALA A 330 31.44 -10.89 19.11
N ILE A 331 30.17 -11.14 19.34
CA ILE A 331 29.13 -10.09 19.40
C ILE A 331 28.52 -9.97 20.78
N ALA A 332 28.26 -8.74 21.18
CA ALA A 332 27.58 -8.42 22.45
C ALA A 332 26.07 -8.26 22.26
N LYS A 333 25.29 -8.56 23.29
CA LYS A 333 23.85 -8.27 23.28
C LYS A 333 23.59 -6.80 22.96
N GLY A 334 22.66 -6.54 22.01
CA GLY A 334 22.30 -5.20 21.55
C GLY A 334 23.17 -4.66 20.40
N GLN A 335 24.25 -5.37 20.03
CA GLN A 335 25.10 -4.98 18.90
C GLN A 335 24.35 -5.13 17.57
N PRO A 336 24.46 -4.18 16.63
CA PRO A 336 23.96 -4.32 15.28
C PRO A 336 24.60 -5.52 14.58
N ILE A 337 23.80 -6.34 13.89
CA ILE A 337 24.24 -7.53 13.17
C ILE A 337 23.90 -7.51 11.69
N ALA A 338 22.81 -6.82 11.32
CA ALA A 338 22.37 -6.68 9.96
C ALA A 338 21.53 -5.41 9.77
N ILE A 339 21.51 -4.91 8.53
CA ILE A 339 20.54 -3.91 8.08
C ILE A 339 19.62 -4.61 7.09
N LEU A 340 18.32 -4.49 7.33
CA LEU A 340 17.28 -5.03 6.46
C LEU A 340 16.45 -3.89 5.88
N GLU A 341 16.08 -4.02 4.62
CA GLU A 341 15.13 -3.11 3.95
C GLU A 341 13.76 -3.79 3.79
N ALA A 342 12.70 -3.11 4.17
CA ALA A 342 11.34 -3.49 3.89
C ALA A 342 10.52 -2.25 3.52
N MET A 343 9.76 -2.30 2.43
CA MET A 343 8.92 -1.19 1.96
C MET A 343 9.66 0.15 1.86
N LYS A 344 10.89 0.14 1.33
CA LYS A 344 11.78 1.31 1.19
C LYS A 344 12.21 1.95 2.54
N MET A 345 12.12 1.20 3.62
CA MET A 345 12.62 1.63 4.94
C MET A 345 13.65 0.63 5.42
N GLU A 346 14.78 1.15 5.88
CA GLU A 346 15.83 0.35 6.50
C GLU A 346 15.60 0.22 8.01
N PHE A 347 15.88 -0.95 8.56
CA PHE A 347 15.91 -1.17 10.00
C PHE A 347 17.08 -2.05 10.40
N VAL A 348 17.64 -1.72 11.57
CA VAL A 348 18.80 -2.39 12.11
C VAL A 348 18.36 -3.57 12.96
N VAL A 349 18.83 -4.76 12.65
CA VAL A 349 18.67 -5.95 13.48
C VAL A 349 19.81 -6.01 14.48
N LYS A 350 19.47 -6.19 15.76
CA LYS A 350 20.44 -6.25 16.85
C LYS A 350 20.46 -7.63 17.49
N ALA A 351 21.63 -8.03 17.99
CA ALA A 351 21.80 -9.30 18.70
C ALA A 351 20.97 -9.34 19.97
N GLU A 352 20.17 -10.38 20.17
CA GLU A 352 19.37 -10.58 21.40
C GLU A 352 20.20 -11.14 22.56
N GLN A 353 21.33 -11.75 22.26
CA GLN A 353 22.26 -12.35 23.22
C GLN A 353 23.71 -12.23 22.75
N SER A 354 24.66 -12.35 23.68
CA SER A 354 26.09 -12.34 23.40
C SER A 354 26.58 -13.72 22.95
N GLY A 355 27.61 -13.77 22.10
CA GLY A 355 28.19 -15.02 21.66
C GLY A 355 29.16 -14.87 20.47
N ILE A 356 29.54 -15.99 19.87
CA ILE A 356 30.44 -16.06 18.71
C ILE A 356 29.64 -16.49 17.48
N VAL A 357 29.76 -15.77 16.37
CA VAL A 357 29.11 -16.09 15.11
C VAL A 357 29.75 -17.37 14.53
N ARG A 358 28.96 -18.43 14.35
CA ARG A 358 29.45 -19.71 13.83
C ARG A 358 29.12 -19.93 12.36
N LEU A 359 28.02 -19.34 11.88
CA LEU A 359 27.60 -19.47 10.49
C LEU A 359 26.71 -18.29 10.11
N LEU A 360 26.96 -17.68 8.98
CA LEU A 360 26.07 -16.72 8.34
C LEU A 360 25.04 -17.48 7.50
N ALA A 361 23.77 -17.37 7.88
CA ALA A 361 22.66 -18.05 7.19
C ALA A 361 22.07 -17.22 6.04
N ALA A 362 22.41 -15.94 5.96
CA ALA A 362 21.96 -15.02 4.93
C ALA A 362 23.12 -14.27 4.28
N GLN A 363 22.87 -13.70 3.12
CA GLN A 363 23.85 -12.87 2.37
C GLN A 363 23.18 -11.55 1.98
N PRO A 364 23.93 -10.46 1.75
CA PRO A 364 23.39 -9.24 1.18
C PRO A 364 22.61 -9.51 -0.11
N GLY A 365 21.44 -8.91 -0.26
CA GLY A 365 20.50 -9.15 -1.35
C GLY A 365 19.52 -10.32 -1.14
N ALA A 366 19.68 -11.12 -0.06
CA ALA A 366 18.75 -12.19 0.24
C ALA A 366 17.43 -11.65 0.78
N SER A 367 16.29 -12.15 0.27
CA SER A 367 14.96 -11.89 0.82
C SER A 367 14.65 -12.90 1.91
N LEU A 368 14.34 -12.42 3.09
CA LEU A 368 14.04 -13.23 4.27
C LEU A 368 12.60 -13.03 4.75
N SER A 369 11.97 -14.10 5.19
CA SER A 369 10.69 -14.05 5.92
C SER A 369 10.96 -13.83 7.42
N GLU A 370 9.97 -13.29 8.14
CA GLU A 370 10.02 -13.18 9.60
C GLU A 370 10.34 -14.55 10.24
N GLY A 371 11.26 -14.57 11.19
CA GLY A 371 11.70 -15.79 11.86
C GLY A 371 12.76 -16.61 11.13
N GLN A 372 13.15 -16.25 9.90
CA GLN A 372 14.26 -16.93 9.23
C GLN A 372 15.61 -16.57 9.85
N PRO A 373 16.55 -17.53 9.97
CA PRO A 373 17.83 -17.26 10.58
C PRO A 373 18.70 -16.34 9.71
N LEU A 374 19.26 -15.31 10.32
CA LEU A 374 20.30 -14.44 9.75
C LEU A 374 21.68 -15.06 9.94
N LEU A 375 21.90 -15.60 11.12
CA LEU A 375 23.15 -16.25 11.50
C LEU A 375 22.90 -17.25 12.64
N PHE A 376 23.89 -18.10 12.91
CA PHE A 376 23.93 -19.01 14.05
C PHE A 376 24.99 -18.55 15.03
N LEU A 377 24.60 -18.36 16.29
CA LEU A 377 25.41 -17.85 17.37
C LEU A 377 25.66 -18.92 18.42
N GLU A 378 26.92 -19.19 18.77
CA GLU A 378 27.25 -19.95 19.94
C GLU A 378 27.27 -19.02 21.17
N PRO A 379 26.39 -19.25 22.16
CA PRO A 379 26.38 -18.41 23.37
C PRO A 379 27.74 -18.40 24.08
N ALA A 380 28.26 -17.22 24.35
CA ALA A 380 29.48 -17.02 25.12
C ALA A 380 29.39 -15.70 25.88
N ASP A 381 30.01 -15.65 27.06
CA ASP A 381 30.18 -14.40 27.78
C ASP A 381 31.20 -13.53 27.05
N VAL A 382 30.73 -12.55 26.32
CA VAL A 382 31.56 -11.55 25.67
C VAL A 382 31.51 -10.28 26.52
N GLU A 383 32.59 -10.00 27.23
CA GLU A 383 32.82 -8.68 27.82
C GLU A 383 33.20 -7.73 26.68
N GLY A 384 32.19 -6.99 26.19
CA GLY A 384 32.40 -6.02 25.15
C GLY A 384 31.86 -4.67 25.59
N GLU A 385 32.72 -3.68 25.69
CA GLU A 385 32.31 -2.29 25.58
C GLU A 385 31.58 -2.11 24.25
N THR A 386 30.35 -1.62 24.31
CA THR A 386 29.65 -1.09 23.15
C THR A 386 30.51 0.02 22.57
N ARG A 387 31.36 -0.30 21.60
CA ARG A 387 31.94 0.72 20.72
C ARG A 387 30.78 1.29 19.93
N HIS A 388 30.20 2.36 20.47
CA HIS A 388 29.52 3.34 19.64
C HIS A 388 30.56 3.91 18.68
N ASN A 389 30.72 3.27 17.54
CA ASN A 389 31.37 3.92 16.43
C ASN A 389 30.37 4.98 15.93
N GLU A 390 30.35 6.14 16.59
CA GLU A 390 29.79 7.35 16.05
C GLU A 390 30.74 7.84 14.92
N GLU A 391 30.98 7.03 13.91
CA GLU A 391 31.35 7.59 12.61
C GLU A 391 30.10 8.33 12.16
N ARG A 392 30.10 9.64 12.40
CA ARG A 392 29.18 10.57 11.76
C ARG A 392 29.31 10.31 10.28
N ILE A 393 28.27 9.70 9.71
CA ILE A 393 28.13 9.62 8.26
C ILE A 393 28.22 11.06 7.79
N ASP A 394 29.26 11.38 7.04
CA ASP A 394 29.39 12.69 6.41
C ASP A 394 28.32 12.77 5.32
N LEU A 395 27.17 13.34 5.68
CA LEU A 395 26.05 13.59 4.77
C LEU A 395 26.41 14.55 3.63
N GLY A 396 27.60 15.16 3.67
CA GLY A 396 28.17 15.97 2.58
C GLY A 396 28.99 15.14 1.58
N HIS A 397 29.26 13.87 1.87
CA HIS A 397 30.02 13.00 0.97
C HIS A 397 29.16 12.57 -0.22
N ILE A 398 29.37 13.21 -1.35
CA ILE A 398 28.73 12.82 -2.62
C ILE A 398 29.46 11.59 -3.14
N ARG A 399 28.73 10.50 -3.39
CA ARG A 399 29.25 9.27 -3.98
C ARG A 399 29.96 9.59 -5.32
N ALA A 400 31.07 8.93 -5.59
CA ALA A 400 31.89 9.16 -6.78
C ALA A 400 31.12 8.99 -8.11
N ASP A 401 30.16 8.08 -8.14
CA ASP A 401 29.28 7.84 -9.29
C ASP A 401 28.26 8.95 -9.54
N LEU A 402 27.95 9.75 -8.54
CA LEU A 402 27.07 10.92 -8.67
C LEU A 402 27.82 12.19 -9.10
N LEU A 403 29.13 12.27 -8.90
CA LEU A 403 29.95 13.40 -9.32
C LEU A 403 29.97 13.58 -10.85
N GLU A 404 29.77 12.51 -11.61
CA GLU A 404 29.71 12.57 -13.08
C GLU A 404 28.36 13.10 -13.61
N VAL A 405 27.31 13.04 -12.78
CA VAL A 405 25.91 13.39 -13.18
C VAL A 405 25.47 14.72 -12.60
N LEU A 406 26.08 15.18 -11.50
CA LEU A 406 25.78 16.47 -10.91
C LEU A 406 26.52 17.58 -11.68
N PRO A 407 25.83 18.63 -12.13
CA PRO A 407 26.51 19.77 -12.76
C PRO A 407 27.48 20.36 -11.75
N GLY A 408 28.77 20.42 -12.13
CA GLY A 408 29.83 20.99 -11.30
C GLY A 408 29.47 22.41 -10.84
N GLU A 409 29.84 22.73 -9.59
CA GLU A 409 29.76 24.06 -9.05
C GLU A 409 30.58 25.05 -9.89
N THR A 410 29.98 25.59 -10.93
CA THR A 410 30.36 26.86 -11.49
C THR A 410 29.10 27.72 -11.55
N GLY A 411 29.07 28.68 -10.65
CA GLY A 411 27.91 29.51 -10.39
C GLY A 411 27.19 30.02 -11.61
N LYS A 412 25.90 29.78 -11.65
CA LYS A 412 24.87 30.73 -12.11
C LYS A 412 23.51 30.17 -11.69
N GLN A 413 22.85 30.92 -10.83
CA GLN A 413 21.40 30.79 -10.59
C GLN A 413 20.68 30.81 -11.93
N SER A 414 20.00 29.74 -12.27
CA SER A 414 18.91 29.78 -13.23
C SER A 414 17.61 29.37 -12.50
N ARG A 415 16.75 30.36 -12.36
CA ARG A 415 15.36 30.21 -11.95
C ARG A 415 14.68 29.18 -12.83
N LEU A 416 14.14 28.14 -12.23
CA LEU A 416 13.10 27.34 -12.84
C LEU A 416 11.75 27.98 -12.46
N VAL A 417 11.05 28.39 -13.49
CA VAL A 417 9.64 28.81 -13.49
C VAL A 417 8.76 27.56 -13.37
#